data_fef66ab5b13d56057bff671a6b34c6af
#
_entry.id   fef66ab5b13d56057bff671a6b34c6af
#
_cell.length_a   1.000
_cell.length_b   1.000
_cell.length_c   1.000
_cell.angle_alpha   90.00
_cell.angle_beta   90.00
_cell.angle_gamma   90.00
#
_symmetry.space_group_name_H-M   'P 1'
#
loop_
_entity.id
_entity.type
_entity.pdbx_description
1 polymer ?
#
loop_
_entity_poly.entity_id
_entity_poly.type
_entity_poly.pdbx_seq_one_letter_code
_entity_poly.pdbx_strand_id
1 'polypeptide(L)'
;MTKEIMNAVNTQIFGVWFLIGAALVFWMQAGFAMVEAGFTRAKNAGNIIMKNLMDFCIGTCVFILIGFSLLLGEDMIGLIGKPGFDIFTSYANFDWSSFVFNLVFCATTATIVSGAMAERTKFLSYCIYSAVISALIYPIEAHWIWGGGWLSQMGFHDFAGSCAIHMVGGLSALIGAKFLGPRIGKFTKDKDGNITKVNAFPGHNIPLGALGVFILWLGWYGFNGAAATSVEQLGSIFVTTTISPAVATVVCMVFTWVKYGKPDVSMSLNASLAGLVAITAPCDVTDAFGAIVIGTVSGLLVCFGVWLLDYKLRIDDPVGAVAVHFMNGLWGTLATGLFATKTAPGSELNGLFYGGGFGLLKIQIIGIVCVCAWTAVTISLTFTIIKATIGLRVTEEEEIIGLDGPEHGLTSAYAGFSMMDISNTMIMEENANTVLGEEDYERASKVQKAAAVQVSKAPDLVPTGMYKVVIIAKLTRYDKLRKAMNDVGVTGMTVTQVMGCGIQKGAGERYRGAEVDATLLPKVKVEVIVGNIPVENIIEAAKKALYTGHIGDGKIFVYLSLIHISEPTRPISI
;
A
#
# COMPACT_ATOMS: atom_id res chain seq x y z
N MET A 1 23.10 -16.73 45.43
CA MET A 1 23.58 -16.27 44.11
C MET A 1 24.12 -14.87 44.27
N THR A 2 25.36 -14.60 43.88
CA THR A 2 25.95 -13.27 44.06
C THR A 2 25.29 -12.27 43.09
N LYS A 3 25.28 -10.98 43.46
CA LYS A 3 24.69 -9.91 42.60
C LYS A 3 25.34 -9.88 41.22
N GLU A 4 26.61 -10.23 41.11
CA GLU A 4 27.34 -10.33 39.84
C GLU A 4 26.83 -11.46 38.95
N ILE A 5 26.53 -12.65 39.51
CA ILE A 5 25.95 -13.76 38.76
C ILE A 5 24.54 -13.41 38.26
N MET A 6 23.73 -12.74 39.12
CA MET A 6 22.39 -12.28 38.70
C MET A 6 22.46 -11.28 37.54
N ASN A 7 23.38 -10.31 37.63
CA ASN A 7 23.57 -9.33 36.56
C ASN A 7 24.04 -10.01 35.25
N ALA A 8 24.99 -10.94 35.33
CA ALA A 8 25.46 -11.68 34.16
C ALA A 8 24.34 -12.52 33.51
N VAL A 9 23.52 -13.19 34.33
CA VAL A 9 22.36 -13.96 33.84
C VAL A 9 21.33 -13.03 33.19
N ASN A 10 21.00 -11.90 33.80
CA ASN A 10 20.07 -10.93 33.20
C ASN A 10 20.60 -10.39 31.89
N THR A 11 21.87 -10.05 31.77
CA THR A 11 22.47 -9.58 30.51
C THR A 11 22.34 -10.63 29.41
N GLN A 12 22.55 -11.90 29.73
CA GLN A 12 22.37 -12.99 28.72
C GLN A 12 20.91 -13.16 28.31
N ILE A 13 19.97 -13.13 29.27
CA ILE A 13 18.53 -13.25 28.98
C ILE A 13 18.06 -12.11 28.10
N PHE A 14 18.40 -10.87 28.45
CA PHE A 14 18.01 -9.70 27.63
C PHE A 14 18.74 -9.65 26.29
N GLY A 15 19.96 -10.16 26.17
CA GLY A 15 20.64 -10.33 24.89
C GLY A 15 19.90 -11.30 23.94
N VAL A 16 19.42 -12.43 24.48
CA VAL A 16 18.57 -13.38 23.71
C VAL A 16 17.23 -12.74 23.36
N TRP A 17 16.59 -12.05 24.32
CA TRP A 17 15.33 -11.37 24.08
C TRP A 17 15.45 -10.30 22.99
N PHE A 18 16.53 -9.54 22.94
CA PHE A 18 16.81 -8.54 21.92
C PHE A 18 16.83 -9.14 20.50
N LEU A 19 17.48 -10.31 20.34
CA LEU A 19 17.49 -11.04 19.06
C LEU A 19 16.12 -11.62 18.70
N ILE A 20 15.36 -12.10 19.68
CA ILE A 20 13.96 -12.52 19.46
C ILE A 20 13.12 -11.32 18.99
N GLY A 21 13.31 -10.15 19.64
CA GLY A 21 12.68 -8.90 19.21
C GLY A 21 13.02 -8.53 17.77
N ALA A 22 14.29 -8.62 17.39
CA ALA A 22 14.71 -8.40 16.00
C ALA A 22 14.03 -9.37 15.02
N ALA A 23 13.91 -10.66 15.38
CA ALA A 23 13.19 -11.64 14.56
C ALA A 23 11.68 -11.35 14.47
N LEU A 24 11.05 -10.87 15.53
CA LEU A 24 9.64 -10.44 15.51
C LEU A 24 9.45 -9.21 14.60
N VAL A 25 10.38 -8.25 14.61
CA VAL A 25 10.33 -7.09 13.69
C VAL A 25 10.58 -7.51 12.25
N PHE A 26 11.51 -8.44 11.99
CA PHE A 26 11.67 -9.03 10.66
C PHE A 26 10.35 -9.64 10.15
N TRP A 27 9.64 -10.38 11.02
CA TRP A 27 8.37 -10.98 10.68
C TRP A 27 7.29 -9.93 10.31
N MET A 28 7.42 -8.69 10.77
CA MET A 28 6.54 -7.60 10.36
C MET A 28 6.63 -7.28 8.85
N GLN A 29 7.70 -7.64 8.16
CA GLN A 29 7.78 -7.49 6.69
C GLN A 29 6.68 -8.30 5.98
N ALA A 30 6.39 -9.52 6.48
CA ALA A 30 5.25 -10.30 6.01
C ALA A 30 3.91 -9.60 6.32
N GLY A 31 3.79 -9.00 7.50
CA GLY A 31 2.62 -8.23 7.90
C GLY A 31 2.37 -7.03 6.98
N PHE A 32 3.38 -6.22 6.68
CA PHE A 32 3.29 -5.10 5.73
C PHE A 32 2.89 -5.59 4.34
N ALA A 33 3.55 -6.63 3.82
CA ALA A 33 3.21 -7.18 2.52
C ALA A 33 1.74 -7.61 2.42
N MET A 34 1.19 -8.22 3.50
CA MET A 34 -0.20 -8.66 3.56
C MET A 34 -1.18 -7.48 3.68
N VAL A 35 -0.86 -6.45 4.48
CA VAL A 35 -1.68 -5.23 4.60
C VAL A 35 -1.74 -4.52 3.26
N GLU A 36 -0.59 -4.26 2.65
CA GLU A 36 -0.52 -3.56 1.38
C GLU A 36 -1.20 -4.34 0.25
N ALA A 37 -0.92 -5.64 0.11
CA ALA A 37 -1.56 -6.47 -0.89
C ALA A 37 -3.07 -6.55 -0.68
N GLY A 38 -3.54 -6.74 0.57
CA GLY A 38 -4.94 -6.85 0.90
C GLY A 38 -5.74 -5.58 0.64
N PHE A 39 -5.16 -4.40 0.90
CA PHE A 39 -5.81 -3.10 0.75
C PHE A 39 -5.66 -2.46 -0.63
N THR A 40 -4.95 -3.10 -1.54
CA THR A 40 -4.80 -2.65 -2.92
C THR A 40 -5.55 -3.58 -3.89
N ARG A 41 -5.51 -3.27 -5.19
CA ARG A 41 -6.19 -4.07 -6.21
C ARG A 41 -5.37 -5.30 -6.61
N ALA A 42 -6.05 -6.44 -6.82
CA ALA A 42 -5.47 -7.75 -7.12
C ALA A 42 -4.42 -7.75 -8.25
N LYS A 43 -4.59 -6.88 -9.24
CA LYS A 43 -3.71 -6.76 -10.42
C LYS A 43 -2.30 -6.23 -10.10
N ASN A 44 -2.05 -5.86 -8.85
CA ASN A 44 -0.78 -5.33 -8.37
C ASN A 44 -0.19 -6.17 -7.22
N ALA A 45 -0.83 -7.29 -6.86
CA ALA A 45 -0.45 -8.05 -5.66
C ALA A 45 0.97 -8.63 -5.74
N GLY A 46 1.38 -9.13 -6.91
CA GLY A 46 2.72 -9.62 -7.14
C GLY A 46 3.78 -8.51 -7.06
N ASN A 47 3.49 -7.35 -7.66
CA ASN A 47 4.34 -6.16 -7.57
C ASN A 47 4.53 -5.70 -6.11
N ILE A 48 3.46 -5.69 -5.32
CA ILE A 48 3.51 -5.28 -3.90
C ILE A 48 4.36 -6.24 -3.08
N ILE A 49 4.16 -7.56 -3.25
CA ILE A 49 4.96 -8.57 -2.54
C ILE A 49 6.44 -8.41 -2.91
N MET A 50 6.74 -8.24 -4.20
CA MET A 50 8.12 -8.05 -4.66
C MET A 50 8.76 -6.79 -4.08
N LYS A 51 8.02 -5.67 -4.00
CA LYS A 51 8.49 -4.43 -3.37
C LYS A 51 8.84 -4.65 -1.90
N ASN A 52 7.93 -5.24 -1.12
CA ASN A 52 8.17 -5.48 0.30
C ASN A 52 9.37 -6.41 0.56
N LEU A 53 9.56 -7.44 -0.28
CA LEU A 53 10.76 -8.28 -0.20
C LEU A 53 12.02 -7.49 -0.52
N MET A 54 11.99 -6.64 -1.53
CA MET A 54 13.15 -5.85 -1.95
C MET A 54 13.52 -4.75 -0.97
N ASP A 55 12.58 -4.19 -0.21
CA ASP A 55 12.90 -3.25 0.86
C ASP A 55 13.87 -3.85 1.86
N PHE A 56 13.56 -5.05 2.32
CA PHE A 56 14.44 -5.74 3.25
C PHE A 56 15.78 -6.12 2.60
N CYS A 57 15.75 -6.69 1.39
CA CYS A 57 16.96 -7.17 0.73
C CYS A 57 17.89 -6.03 0.31
N ILE A 58 17.36 -4.99 -0.33
CA ILE A 58 18.13 -3.81 -0.74
C ILE A 58 18.59 -3.04 0.51
N GLY A 59 17.68 -2.84 1.48
CA GLY A 59 17.99 -2.23 2.75
C GLY A 59 19.17 -2.92 3.43
N THR A 60 19.15 -4.25 3.50
CA THR A 60 20.27 -5.04 4.06
C THR A 60 21.58 -4.75 3.31
N CYS A 61 21.57 -4.80 1.97
CA CYS A 61 22.78 -4.59 1.17
C CYS A 61 23.41 -3.20 1.39
N VAL A 62 22.60 -2.14 1.43
CA VAL A 62 23.12 -0.78 1.60
C VAL A 62 23.41 -0.44 3.06
N PHE A 63 22.63 -1.01 3.99
CA PHE A 63 22.82 -0.79 5.42
C PHE A 63 24.13 -1.43 5.94
N ILE A 64 24.47 -2.63 5.44
CA ILE A 64 25.76 -3.29 5.77
C ILE A 64 26.94 -2.51 5.22
N LEU A 65 26.80 -1.84 4.07
CA LEU A 65 27.88 -1.10 3.44
C LEU A 65 28.13 0.28 4.09
N ILE A 66 27.07 0.98 4.47
CA ILE A 66 27.20 2.36 4.96
C ILE A 66 26.20 2.72 6.06
N GLY A 67 24.94 2.25 5.99
CA GLY A 67 23.87 2.72 6.88
C GLY A 67 24.16 2.45 8.35
N PHE A 68 24.65 1.27 8.69
CA PHE A 68 24.93 0.92 10.08
C PHE A 68 25.99 1.81 10.72
N SER A 69 27.09 2.09 10.02
CA SER A 69 28.15 2.95 10.54
C SER A 69 27.71 4.42 10.64
N LEU A 70 26.88 4.89 9.72
CA LEU A 70 26.29 6.23 9.83
C LEU A 70 25.34 6.36 11.03
N LEU A 71 24.64 5.28 11.40
CA LEU A 71 23.72 5.26 12.53
C LEU A 71 24.45 5.10 13.88
N LEU A 72 25.28 4.06 14.03
CA LEU A 72 25.85 3.64 15.30
C LEU A 72 27.39 3.74 15.37
N GLY A 73 28.05 4.27 14.35
CA GLY A 73 29.47 4.59 14.40
C GLY A 73 29.77 5.67 15.45
N GLU A 74 31.06 5.84 15.80
CA GLU A 74 31.53 6.92 16.67
C GLU A 74 30.97 8.28 16.24
N ASP A 75 30.37 9.02 17.17
CA ASP A 75 29.72 10.29 16.83
C ASP A 75 30.69 11.30 16.21
N MET A 76 30.30 11.86 15.07
CA MET A 76 30.98 12.96 14.41
C MET A 76 30.14 14.23 14.51
N ILE A 77 30.58 15.12 15.39
CA ILE A 77 30.00 16.48 15.55
C ILE A 77 28.48 16.49 15.87
N GLY A 78 27.94 15.41 16.42
CA GLY A 78 26.53 15.28 16.74
C GLY A 78 25.63 14.99 15.55
N LEU A 79 26.14 14.81 14.32
CA LEU A 79 25.34 14.75 13.11
C LEU A 79 25.30 13.36 12.45
N ILE A 80 26.40 12.63 12.45
CA ILE A 80 26.51 11.31 11.81
C ILE A 80 27.46 10.43 12.60
N GLY A 81 27.26 9.13 12.55
CA GLY A 81 28.27 8.16 12.92
C GLY A 81 29.43 8.14 11.93
N LYS A 82 30.62 7.88 12.40
CA LYS A 82 31.83 7.76 11.59
C LYS A 82 31.68 6.61 10.60
N PRO A 83 31.77 6.87 9.29
CA PRO A 83 31.72 5.80 8.30
C PRO A 83 32.83 4.77 8.54
N GLY A 84 32.49 3.49 8.53
CA GLY A 84 33.41 2.40 8.77
C GLY A 84 32.91 1.09 8.17
N PHE A 85 33.82 0.12 8.09
CA PHE A 85 33.54 -1.22 7.57
C PHE A 85 33.83 -2.28 8.65
N ASP A 86 33.53 -2.00 9.92
CA ASP A 86 33.87 -2.84 11.06
C ASP A 86 33.28 -4.25 10.97
N ILE A 87 32.12 -4.39 10.35
CA ILE A 87 31.54 -5.70 10.06
C ILE A 87 32.48 -6.58 9.21
N PHE A 88 33.33 -6.01 8.37
CA PHE A 88 34.28 -6.75 7.54
C PHE A 88 35.69 -6.79 8.14
N THR A 89 36.09 -5.74 8.86
CA THR A 89 37.46 -5.57 9.36
C THR A 89 37.64 -6.04 10.79
N SER A 90 36.57 -6.07 11.60
CA SER A 90 36.57 -6.44 13.02
C SER A 90 35.50 -7.48 13.35
N TYR A 91 35.26 -8.44 12.47
CA TYR A 91 34.16 -9.40 12.52
C TYR A 91 33.97 -10.07 13.87
N ALA A 92 35.03 -10.51 14.52
CA ALA A 92 34.95 -11.20 15.83
C ALA A 92 34.47 -10.31 16.99
N ASN A 93 34.62 -8.99 16.88
CA ASN A 93 34.24 -8.02 17.91
C ASN A 93 33.09 -7.10 17.46
N PHE A 94 32.45 -7.44 16.38
CA PHE A 94 31.34 -6.66 15.84
C PHE A 94 30.08 -6.82 16.71
N ASP A 95 29.26 -5.77 16.85
CA ASP A 95 27.99 -5.83 17.55
C ASP A 95 26.87 -6.37 16.66
N TRP A 96 26.81 -7.69 16.56
CA TRP A 96 25.87 -8.44 15.74
C TRP A 96 24.41 -8.14 16.07
N SER A 97 24.11 -8.05 17.35
CA SER A 97 22.75 -7.89 17.82
C SER A 97 22.20 -6.51 17.47
N SER A 98 22.99 -5.46 17.70
CA SER A 98 22.65 -4.10 17.31
C SER A 98 22.52 -3.96 15.79
N PHE A 99 23.38 -4.62 15.03
CA PHE A 99 23.28 -4.61 13.56
C PHE A 99 21.93 -5.16 13.08
N VAL A 100 21.57 -6.38 13.50
CA VAL A 100 20.34 -7.04 13.05
C VAL A 100 19.10 -6.25 13.50
N PHE A 101 19.09 -5.75 14.73
CA PHE A 101 17.95 -4.99 15.25
C PHE A 101 17.76 -3.65 14.51
N ASN A 102 18.82 -2.91 14.29
CA ASN A 102 18.73 -1.63 13.58
C ASN A 102 18.46 -1.80 12.08
N LEU A 103 18.92 -2.92 11.49
CA LEU A 103 18.58 -3.27 10.11
C LEU A 103 17.08 -3.44 9.91
N VAL A 104 16.39 -4.18 10.78
CA VAL A 104 14.95 -4.41 10.65
C VAL A 104 14.14 -3.13 10.88
N PHE A 105 14.64 -2.19 11.67
CA PHE A 105 14.06 -0.86 11.84
C PHE A 105 14.26 0.01 10.59
N CYS A 106 15.45 -0.02 10.02
CA CYS A 106 15.76 0.65 8.76
C CYS A 106 14.83 0.19 7.63
N ALA A 107 14.69 -1.13 7.47
CA ALA A 107 13.81 -1.72 6.47
C ALA A 107 12.34 -1.28 6.67
N THR A 108 11.87 -1.21 7.92
CA THR A 108 10.50 -0.76 8.24
C THR A 108 10.27 0.68 7.76
N THR A 109 11.25 1.58 7.94
CA THR A 109 11.13 2.98 7.48
C THR A 109 10.92 3.08 5.96
N ALA A 110 11.66 2.29 5.19
CA ALA A 110 11.54 2.24 3.73
C ALA A 110 10.20 1.62 3.28
N THR A 111 9.77 0.52 3.95
CA THR A 111 8.52 -0.18 3.63
C THR A 111 7.28 0.69 3.81
N ILE A 112 7.23 1.57 4.81
CA ILE A 112 6.11 2.50 5.03
C ILE A 112 5.79 3.34 3.78
N VAL A 113 6.80 3.73 3.02
CA VAL A 113 6.64 4.56 1.81
C VAL A 113 5.91 3.80 0.70
N SER A 114 6.12 2.48 0.63
CA SER A 114 5.53 1.60 -0.39
C SER A 114 4.01 1.75 -0.50
N GLY A 115 3.32 1.74 0.63
CA GLY A 115 1.86 1.73 0.67
C GLY A 115 1.20 2.96 0.05
N ALA A 116 1.72 4.16 0.34
CA ALA A 116 1.18 5.41 -0.22
C ALA A 116 1.48 5.57 -1.71
N MET A 117 2.50 4.90 -2.22
CA MET A 117 2.94 4.96 -3.61
C MET A 117 2.47 3.75 -4.44
N ALA A 118 1.70 2.84 -3.85
CA ALA A 118 1.25 1.60 -4.46
C ALA A 118 0.45 1.83 -5.76
N GLU A 119 0.47 0.81 -6.62
CA GLU A 119 -0.30 0.66 -7.87
C GLU A 119 0.14 1.55 -9.05
N ARG A 120 1.10 2.48 -8.88
CA ARG A 120 1.50 3.43 -9.94
C ARG A 120 2.98 3.80 -9.98
N THR A 121 3.80 3.26 -9.09
CA THR A 121 5.24 3.54 -9.03
C THR A 121 6.02 2.53 -9.87
N LYS A 122 6.97 3.00 -10.68
CA LYS A 122 7.93 2.12 -11.36
C LYS A 122 8.76 1.34 -10.36
N PHE A 123 8.92 0.04 -10.59
CA PHE A 123 9.65 -0.85 -9.68
C PHE A 123 11.12 -0.43 -9.50
N LEU A 124 11.81 -0.06 -10.59
CA LEU A 124 13.19 0.43 -10.50
C LEU A 124 13.30 1.70 -9.65
N SER A 125 12.36 2.63 -9.79
CA SER A 125 12.33 3.86 -8.99
C SER A 125 12.11 3.57 -7.52
N TYR A 126 11.29 2.58 -7.23
CA TYR A 126 11.07 2.05 -5.90
C TYR A 126 12.37 1.53 -5.27
N CYS A 127 13.10 0.67 -5.98
CA CYS A 127 14.37 0.11 -5.51
C CYS A 127 15.40 1.21 -5.17
N ILE A 128 15.46 2.26 -6.00
CA ILE A 128 16.42 3.36 -5.79
C ILE A 128 16.06 4.18 -4.55
N TYR A 129 14.80 4.61 -4.38
CA TYR A 129 14.50 5.42 -3.20
C TYR A 129 14.56 4.61 -1.90
N SER A 130 14.20 3.32 -1.92
CA SER A 130 14.38 2.42 -0.78
C SER A 130 15.86 2.32 -0.39
N ALA A 131 16.75 2.17 -1.38
CA ALA A 131 18.20 2.19 -1.15
C ALA A 131 18.67 3.51 -0.53
N VAL A 132 18.21 4.67 -1.01
CA VAL A 132 18.59 5.99 -0.49
C VAL A 132 18.07 6.21 0.94
N ILE A 133 16.83 5.80 1.22
CA ILE A 133 16.28 5.87 2.59
C ILE A 133 17.14 5.03 3.53
N SER A 134 17.45 3.80 3.15
CA SER A 134 18.17 2.85 4.00
C SER A 134 19.66 3.15 4.14
N ALA A 135 20.27 3.80 3.14
CA ALA A 135 21.69 4.15 3.17
C ALA A 135 21.98 5.48 3.87
N LEU A 136 21.10 6.49 3.73
CA LEU A 136 21.41 7.87 4.09
C LEU A 136 20.32 8.54 4.93
N ILE A 137 19.05 8.54 4.47
CA ILE A 137 18.01 9.39 5.08
C ILE A 137 17.75 8.94 6.52
N TYR A 138 17.37 7.67 6.69
CA TYR A 138 17.10 7.07 7.99
C TYR A 138 18.36 6.99 8.87
N PRO A 139 19.52 6.46 8.43
CA PRO A 139 20.65 6.29 9.33
C PRO A 139 21.16 7.61 9.93
N ILE A 140 21.13 8.71 9.17
CA ILE A 140 21.63 10.00 9.63
C ILE A 140 20.70 10.61 10.68
N GLU A 141 19.40 10.63 10.46
CA GLU A 141 18.48 11.19 11.46
C GLU A 141 18.31 10.28 12.69
N ALA A 142 18.37 8.96 12.50
CA ALA A 142 18.35 8.00 13.60
C ALA A 142 19.62 8.09 14.45
N HIS A 143 20.78 8.47 13.88
CA HIS A 143 21.98 8.80 14.64
C HIS A 143 21.76 9.97 15.59
N TRP A 144 21.01 11.00 15.18
CA TRP A 144 20.69 12.12 16.07
C TRP A 144 19.93 11.67 17.31
N ILE A 145 19.12 10.61 17.19
CA ILE A 145 18.22 10.10 18.25
C ILE A 145 18.87 9.00 19.06
N TRP A 146 19.48 8.01 18.41
CA TRP A 146 19.96 6.76 19.03
C TRP A 146 21.48 6.56 18.94
N GLY A 147 22.15 7.20 17.98
CA GLY A 147 23.59 7.07 17.75
C GLY A 147 24.47 7.99 18.61
N GLY A 148 23.90 8.66 19.61
CA GLY A 148 24.62 9.64 20.46
C GLY A 148 24.71 11.04 19.85
N GLY A 149 23.98 11.32 18.77
CA GLY A 149 23.96 12.62 18.12
C GLY A 149 23.26 13.72 18.93
N TRP A 150 23.13 14.89 18.36
CA TRP A 150 22.74 16.13 19.06
C TRP A 150 21.35 16.09 19.71
N LEU A 151 20.36 15.38 19.14
CA LEU A 151 19.03 15.24 19.75
C LEU A 151 19.10 14.39 21.02
N SER A 152 19.84 13.27 20.99
CA SER A 152 20.11 12.43 22.15
C SER A 152 20.78 13.24 23.27
N GLN A 153 21.78 14.05 22.92
CA GLN A 153 22.48 14.91 23.86
C GLN A 153 21.58 16.01 24.46
N MET A 154 20.54 16.42 23.76
CA MET A 154 19.52 17.35 24.28
C MET A 154 18.49 16.67 25.20
N GLY A 155 18.46 15.34 25.28
CA GLY A 155 17.47 14.57 26.02
C GLY A 155 16.16 14.32 25.25
N PHE A 156 16.21 14.29 23.91
CA PHE A 156 15.10 13.83 23.09
C PHE A 156 14.82 12.35 23.37
N HIS A 157 13.57 11.99 23.53
CA HIS A 157 13.18 10.62 23.84
C HIS A 157 12.25 10.04 22.77
N ASP A 158 12.71 9.02 22.11
CA ASP A 158 11.94 8.17 21.21
C ASP A 158 12.40 6.73 21.43
N PHE A 159 11.65 5.95 22.21
CA PHE A 159 12.13 4.63 22.65
C PHE A 159 12.28 3.66 21.48
N ALA A 160 11.27 3.61 20.60
CA ALA A 160 11.25 2.61 19.53
C ALA A 160 10.89 3.17 18.15
N GLY A 161 10.73 4.51 17.96
CA GLY A 161 10.71 5.08 16.62
C GLY A 161 9.38 5.66 16.14
N SER A 162 8.53 6.24 17.00
CA SER A 162 7.42 7.07 16.48
C SER A 162 7.94 8.19 15.59
N CYS A 163 9.05 8.83 15.97
CA CYS A 163 9.73 9.86 15.19
C CYS A 163 10.64 9.24 14.13
N ALA A 164 11.67 8.51 14.58
CA ALA A 164 12.76 8.04 13.73
C ALA A 164 12.31 7.10 12.59
N ILE A 165 11.25 6.33 12.80
CA ILE A 165 10.79 5.34 11.81
C ILE A 165 9.48 5.78 11.17
N HIS A 166 8.45 5.96 12.01
CA HIS A 166 7.10 6.14 11.50
C HIS A 166 6.86 7.54 10.95
N MET A 167 7.32 8.57 11.61
CA MET A 167 7.19 9.95 11.12
C MET A 167 8.03 10.15 9.84
N VAL A 168 9.25 9.63 9.80
CA VAL A 168 10.15 9.70 8.62
C VAL A 168 9.58 8.94 7.44
N GLY A 169 9.21 7.67 7.63
CA GLY A 169 8.58 6.86 6.58
C GLY A 169 7.26 7.45 6.11
N GLY A 170 6.41 7.89 7.03
CA GLY A 170 5.10 8.47 6.72
C GLY A 170 5.16 9.84 6.04
N LEU A 171 6.14 10.70 6.37
CA LEU A 171 6.39 11.97 5.67
C LEU A 171 6.94 11.71 4.26
N SER A 172 7.85 10.74 4.14
CA SER A 172 8.35 10.30 2.83
C SER A 172 7.23 9.76 1.95
N ALA A 173 6.30 9.01 2.52
CA ALA A 173 5.09 8.51 1.87
C ALA A 173 4.17 9.65 1.38
N LEU A 174 3.93 10.68 2.22
CA LEU A 174 3.15 11.87 1.86
C LEU A 174 3.76 12.61 0.67
N ILE A 175 5.07 12.87 0.73
CA ILE A 175 5.79 13.56 -0.32
C ILE A 175 5.79 12.72 -1.60
N GLY A 176 6.06 11.42 -1.51
CA GLY A 176 6.04 10.49 -2.64
C GLY A 176 4.68 10.41 -3.32
N ALA A 177 3.60 10.28 -2.56
CA ALA A 177 2.23 10.29 -3.07
C ALA A 177 1.90 11.60 -3.82
N LYS A 178 2.39 12.75 -3.33
CA LYS A 178 2.24 14.04 -3.99
C LYS A 178 3.03 14.13 -5.30
N PHE A 179 4.28 13.62 -5.33
CA PHE A 179 5.12 13.60 -6.54
C PHE A 179 4.56 12.70 -7.65
N LEU A 180 3.98 11.57 -7.29
CA LEU A 180 3.32 10.64 -8.21
C LEU A 180 1.99 11.18 -8.74
N GLY A 181 1.25 11.89 -7.91
CA GLY A 181 -0.15 12.22 -8.16
C GLY A 181 -1.09 11.05 -7.85
N PRO A 182 -2.42 11.26 -7.97
CA PRO A 182 -3.42 10.25 -7.66
C PRO A 182 -3.45 9.13 -8.69
N ARG A 183 -3.94 7.94 -8.28
CA ARG A 183 -4.29 6.85 -9.20
C ARG A 183 -5.33 7.30 -10.21
N ILE A 184 -5.27 6.75 -11.40
CA ILE A 184 -6.24 7.03 -12.47
C ILE A 184 -7.65 6.72 -11.96
N GLY A 185 -8.54 7.70 -12.08
CA GLY A 185 -9.93 7.58 -11.62
C GLY A 185 -10.17 7.84 -10.12
N LYS A 186 -9.15 8.09 -9.30
CA LYS A 186 -9.35 8.41 -7.86
C LYS A 186 -10.21 9.65 -7.66
N PHE A 187 -10.03 10.66 -8.50
CA PHE A 187 -10.79 11.92 -8.44
C PHE A 187 -11.51 12.16 -9.77
N THR A 188 -12.86 12.27 -9.73
CA THR A 188 -13.64 12.69 -10.89
C THR A 188 -13.60 14.21 -10.98
N LYS A 189 -13.33 14.73 -12.19
CA LYS A 189 -13.28 16.16 -12.49
C LYS A 189 -14.42 16.57 -13.41
N ASP A 190 -14.90 17.80 -13.27
CA ASP A 190 -15.79 18.45 -14.25
C ASP A 190 -15.01 18.96 -15.48
N LYS A 191 -15.72 19.62 -16.39
CA LYS A 191 -15.12 20.18 -17.62
C LYS A 191 -14.12 21.32 -17.31
N ASP A 192 -14.26 21.95 -16.17
CA ASP A 192 -13.41 23.06 -15.71
C ASP A 192 -12.21 22.57 -14.89
N GLY A 193 -12.08 21.24 -14.72
CA GLY A 193 -10.98 20.62 -13.96
C GLY A 193 -11.19 20.54 -12.46
N ASN A 194 -12.34 20.99 -11.92
CA ASN A 194 -12.63 20.92 -10.50
C ASN A 194 -13.00 19.49 -10.10
N ILE A 195 -12.52 19.05 -8.92
CA ILE A 195 -12.84 17.73 -8.41
C ILE A 195 -14.25 17.72 -7.83
N THR A 196 -15.14 16.94 -8.45
CA THR A 196 -16.54 16.78 -8.07
C THR A 196 -16.79 15.57 -7.19
N LYS A 197 -15.96 14.52 -7.29
CA LYS A 197 -16.14 13.28 -6.54
C LYS A 197 -14.81 12.63 -6.17
N VAL A 198 -14.74 12.06 -4.97
CA VAL A 198 -13.69 11.14 -4.53
C VAL A 198 -14.21 9.73 -4.69
N ASN A 199 -13.53 8.92 -5.49
CA ASN A 199 -13.91 7.54 -5.73
C ASN A 199 -13.21 6.60 -4.77
N ALA A 200 -13.93 5.62 -4.24
CA ALA A 200 -13.38 4.56 -3.42
C ALA A 200 -12.66 3.52 -4.30
N PHE A 201 -11.49 3.07 -3.85
CA PHE A 201 -10.78 1.91 -4.39
C PHE A 201 -10.66 0.85 -3.29
N PRO A 202 -11.66 -0.01 -3.10
CA PRO A 202 -11.61 -1.05 -2.07
C PRO A 202 -10.45 -2.00 -2.30
N GLY A 203 -9.83 -2.44 -1.20
CA GLY A 203 -8.86 -3.53 -1.24
C GLY A 203 -9.51 -4.83 -1.72
N HIS A 204 -8.75 -5.62 -2.44
CA HIS A 204 -9.28 -6.86 -3.03
C HIS A 204 -9.43 -8.01 -2.03
N ASN A 205 -8.71 -7.94 -0.89
CA ASN A 205 -8.70 -9.04 0.09
C ASN A 205 -8.54 -8.50 1.52
N ILE A 206 -9.66 -8.05 2.10
CA ILE A 206 -9.67 -7.54 3.47
C ILE A 206 -9.22 -8.59 4.51
N PRO A 207 -9.59 -9.89 4.42
CA PRO A 207 -9.04 -10.92 5.32
C PRO A 207 -7.51 -11.01 5.30
N LEU A 208 -6.87 -10.90 4.12
CA LEU A 208 -5.40 -10.86 4.01
C LEU A 208 -4.82 -9.63 4.72
N GLY A 209 -5.44 -8.45 4.48
CA GLY A 209 -5.06 -7.22 5.19
C GLY A 209 -5.20 -7.34 6.71
N ALA A 210 -6.30 -7.94 7.19
CA ALA A 210 -6.52 -8.19 8.61
C ALA A 210 -5.46 -9.11 9.21
N LEU A 211 -5.13 -10.22 8.54
CA LEU A 211 -4.05 -11.11 8.97
C LEU A 211 -2.71 -10.35 9.07
N GLY A 212 -2.41 -9.49 8.09
CA GLY A 212 -1.24 -8.61 8.12
C GLY A 212 -1.21 -7.71 9.35
N VAL A 213 -2.35 -7.10 9.72
CA VAL A 213 -2.46 -6.26 10.93
C VAL A 213 -2.18 -7.07 12.20
N PHE A 214 -2.69 -8.30 12.33
CA PHE A 214 -2.39 -9.15 13.50
C PHE A 214 -0.91 -9.53 13.56
N ILE A 215 -0.28 -9.83 12.43
CA ILE A 215 1.17 -10.11 12.36
C ILE A 215 1.96 -8.88 12.78
N LEU A 216 1.60 -7.69 12.31
CA LEU A 216 2.22 -6.43 12.70
C LEU A 216 2.08 -6.17 14.20
N TRP A 217 0.89 -6.38 14.77
CA TRP A 217 0.69 -6.20 16.20
C TRP A 217 1.52 -7.18 17.04
N LEU A 218 1.57 -8.45 16.66
CA LEU A 218 2.45 -9.43 17.32
C LEU A 218 3.91 -9.00 17.25
N GLY A 219 4.38 -8.58 16.06
CA GLY A 219 5.75 -8.08 15.88
C GLY A 219 6.06 -6.83 16.70
N TRP A 220 5.04 -6.03 17.00
CA TRP A 220 5.19 -4.80 17.78
C TRP A 220 5.60 -5.02 19.24
N TYR A 221 5.33 -6.18 19.81
CA TYR A 221 5.86 -6.55 21.11
C TYR A 221 7.39 -6.69 21.08
N GLY A 222 7.95 -7.17 19.97
CA GLY A 222 9.39 -7.12 19.73
C GLY A 222 9.87 -5.72 19.39
N PHE A 223 9.13 -4.99 18.55
CA PHE A 223 9.47 -3.64 18.12
C PHE A 223 9.65 -2.68 19.32
N ASN A 224 8.67 -2.64 20.20
CA ASN A 224 8.69 -1.80 21.39
C ASN A 224 9.47 -2.43 22.57
N GLY A 225 9.41 -3.75 22.72
CA GLY A 225 9.94 -4.41 23.92
C GLY A 225 11.38 -4.88 23.84
N ALA A 226 11.99 -4.96 22.65
CA ALA A 226 13.31 -5.57 22.50
C ALA A 226 14.41 -4.87 23.31
N ALA A 227 14.37 -3.53 23.37
CA ALA A 227 15.36 -2.72 24.08
C ALA A 227 15.11 -2.60 25.59
N ALA A 228 14.13 -3.31 26.16
CA ALA A 228 13.88 -3.33 27.61
C ALA A 228 15.08 -3.92 28.37
N THR A 229 15.34 -3.36 29.54
CA THR A 229 16.48 -3.73 30.39
C THR A 229 16.09 -4.47 31.69
N SER A 230 14.78 -4.54 31.98
CA SER A 230 14.24 -5.30 33.12
C SER A 230 12.88 -5.95 32.74
N VAL A 231 12.51 -7.00 33.49
CA VAL A 231 11.23 -7.70 33.28
C VAL A 231 10.05 -6.79 33.58
N GLU A 232 10.16 -5.94 34.57
CA GLU A 232 9.14 -4.96 34.95
C GLU A 232 8.94 -3.92 33.84
N GLN A 233 10.01 -3.39 33.26
CA GLN A 233 9.95 -2.48 32.11
C GLN A 233 9.34 -3.19 30.89
N LEU A 234 9.79 -4.40 30.58
CA LEU A 234 9.27 -5.20 29.48
C LEU A 234 7.75 -5.45 29.63
N GLY A 235 7.32 -5.83 30.84
CA GLY A 235 5.91 -6.03 31.15
C GLY A 235 5.08 -4.75 30.96
N SER A 236 5.59 -3.60 31.44
CA SER A 236 4.94 -2.30 31.26
C SER A 236 4.81 -1.93 29.77
N ILE A 237 5.88 -2.11 29.00
CA ILE A 237 5.89 -1.87 27.54
C ILE A 237 4.84 -2.73 26.82
N PHE A 238 4.71 -4.01 27.19
CA PHE A 238 3.70 -4.90 26.64
C PHE A 238 2.28 -4.41 26.95
N VAL A 239 2.05 -3.93 28.17
CA VAL A 239 0.74 -3.38 28.59
C VAL A 239 0.40 -2.12 27.78
N THR A 240 1.31 -1.16 27.68
CA THR A 240 1.07 0.09 26.92
C THR A 240 0.88 -0.19 25.42
N THR A 241 1.69 -1.11 24.84
CA THR A 241 1.60 -1.58 23.45
C THR A 241 0.30 -2.35 23.18
N THR A 242 -0.35 -2.91 24.20
CA THR A 242 -1.66 -3.56 24.07
C THR A 242 -2.81 -2.54 24.20
N ILE A 243 -2.74 -1.65 25.18
CA ILE A 243 -3.83 -0.71 25.49
C ILE A 243 -4.05 0.29 24.37
N SER A 244 -3.01 0.98 23.91
CA SER A 244 -3.15 2.06 22.93
C SER A 244 -3.82 1.62 21.62
N PRO A 245 -3.37 0.56 20.93
CA PRO A 245 -4.01 0.11 19.70
C PRO A 245 -5.43 -0.44 19.92
N ALA A 246 -5.69 -1.13 21.04
CA ALA A 246 -7.02 -1.63 21.36
C ALA A 246 -8.02 -0.48 21.52
N VAL A 247 -7.65 0.55 22.27
CA VAL A 247 -8.48 1.76 22.45
C VAL A 247 -8.65 2.50 21.13
N ALA A 248 -7.59 2.70 20.36
CA ALA A 248 -7.66 3.37 19.06
C ALA A 248 -8.64 2.66 18.11
N THR A 249 -8.59 1.32 18.08
CA THR A 249 -9.50 0.49 17.26
C THR A 249 -10.96 0.68 17.68
N VAL A 250 -11.25 0.59 18.98
CA VAL A 250 -12.61 0.75 19.51
C VAL A 250 -13.14 2.17 19.24
N VAL A 251 -12.35 3.19 19.48
CA VAL A 251 -12.71 4.59 19.23
C VAL A 251 -13.00 4.83 17.74
N CYS A 252 -12.18 4.35 16.85
CA CYS A 252 -12.39 4.44 15.41
C CYS A 252 -13.64 3.68 14.96
N MET A 253 -13.85 2.46 15.48
CA MET A 253 -15.03 1.66 15.19
C MET A 253 -16.32 2.42 15.61
N VAL A 254 -16.36 2.94 16.82
CA VAL A 254 -17.52 3.70 17.32
C VAL A 254 -17.72 4.98 16.49
N PHE A 255 -16.64 5.72 16.20
CA PHE A 255 -16.72 6.94 15.39
C PHE A 255 -17.28 6.65 13.99
N THR A 256 -16.77 5.63 13.30
CA THR A 256 -17.25 5.26 11.96
C THR A 256 -18.67 4.74 11.99
N TRP A 257 -19.04 3.98 13.02
CA TRP A 257 -20.41 3.49 13.21
C TRP A 257 -21.41 4.63 13.38
N VAL A 258 -21.12 5.59 14.26
CA VAL A 258 -21.98 6.76 14.48
C VAL A 258 -22.06 7.62 13.22
N LYS A 259 -20.94 7.82 12.53
CA LYS A 259 -20.88 8.72 11.37
C LYS A 259 -21.50 8.12 10.11
N TYR A 260 -21.32 6.81 9.87
CA TYR A 260 -21.69 6.14 8.61
C TYR A 260 -22.82 5.11 8.78
N GLY A 261 -23.33 4.92 10.00
CA GLY A 261 -24.38 3.94 10.30
C GLY A 261 -23.89 2.48 10.39
N LYS A 262 -22.64 2.20 10.04
CA LYS A 262 -21.99 0.89 10.15
C LYS A 262 -20.52 1.08 10.50
N PRO A 263 -19.92 0.14 11.28
CA PRO A 263 -18.49 0.18 11.57
C PRO A 263 -17.68 -0.13 10.30
N ASP A 264 -16.63 0.64 10.07
CA ASP A 264 -15.72 0.43 8.92
C ASP A 264 -14.57 -0.50 9.33
N VAL A 265 -14.47 -1.66 8.68
CA VAL A 265 -13.46 -2.68 8.99
C VAL A 265 -12.06 -2.18 8.63
N SER A 266 -11.88 -1.59 7.45
CA SER A 266 -10.56 -1.14 6.97
C SER A 266 -10.02 0.01 7.81
N MET A 267 -10.89 0.94 8.21
CA MET A 267 -10.52 2.03 9.12
C MET A 267 -10.17 1.52 10.51
N SER A 268 -10.92 0.53 11.04
CA SER A 268 -10.63 -0.07 12.34
C SER A 268 -9.28 -0.82 12.35
N LEU A 269 -8.94 -1.50 11.26
CA LEU A 269 -7.63 -2.14 11.07
C LEU A 269 -6.50 -1.09 11.03
N ASN A 270 -6.68 0.01 10.29
CA ASN A 270 -5.71 1.11 10.27
C ASN A 270 -5.59 1.81 11.63
N ALA A 271 -6.66 1.90 12.41
CA ALA A 271 -6.64 2.50 13.73
C ALA A 271 -5.83 1.68 14.74
N SER A 272 -5.83 0.35 14.64
CA SER A 272 -4.95 -0.48 15.48
C SER A 272 -3.48 -0.17 15.20
N LEU A 273 -3.11 -0.06 13.92
CA LEU A 273 -1.74 0.34 13.53
C LEU A 273 -1.41 1.77 13.98
N ALA A 274 -2.36 2.71 13.86
CA ALA A 274 -2.18 4.08 14.33
C ALA A 274 -1.90 4.17 15.83
N GLY A 275 -2.64 3.38 16.64
CA GLY A 275 -2.42 3.28 18.08
C GLY A 275 -1.07 2.67 18.44
N LEU A 276 -0.61 1.67 17.68
CA LEU A 276 0.73 1.07 17.81
C LEU A 276 1.82 2.10 17.49
N VAL A 277 1.69 2.83 16.39
CA VAL A 277 2.63 3.88 15.99
C VAL A 277 2.74 4.98 17.06
N ALA A 278 1.62 5.44 17.58
CA ALA A 278 1.60 6.53 18.56
C ALA A 278 2.18 6.15 19.92
N ILE A 279 2.05 4.89 20.33
CA ILE A 279 2.61 4.44 21.60
C ILE A 279 4.12 4.13 21.51
N THR A 280 4.66 4.02 20.30
CA THR A 280 6.03 3.53 20.07
C THR A 280 7.11 4.40 20.72
N ALA A 281 7.00 5.74 20.67
CA ALA A 281 7.96 6.62 21.34
C ALA A 281 7.84 6.63 22.86
N PRO A 282 6.63 6.72 23.47
CA PRO A 282 6.46 6.78 24.91
C PRO A 282 6.21 5.42 25.58
N CYS A 283 6.35 4.29 24.90
CA CYS A 283 5.91 2.99 25.41
C CYS A 283 6.56 2.57 26.73
N ASP A 284 7.79 3.01 26.98
CA ASP A 284 8.60 2.73 28.17
C ASP A 284 8.43 3.77 29.29
N VAL A 285 7.92 4.96 28.96
CA VAL A 285 7.84 6.09 29.90
C VAL A 285 6.42 6.53 30.22
N THR A 286 5.39 5.87 29.69
CA THR A 286 3.98 6.20 29.97
C THR A 286 3.30 5.11 30.79
N ASP A 287 2.22 5.48 31.49
CA ASP A 287 1.37 4.55 32.22
C ASP A 287 0.12 4.13 31.41
N ALA A 288 -0.72 3.29 32.02
CA ALA A 288 -1.95 2.81 31.38
C ALA A 288 -2.94 3.94 31.03
N PHE A 289 -3.03 4.99 31.85
CA PHE A 289 -3.89 6.13 31.58
C PHE A 289 -3.38 6.92 30.38
N GLY A 290 -2.09 7.22 30.32
CA GLY A 290 -1.47 7.85 29.17
C GLY A 290 -1.68 7.04 27.89
N ALA A 291 -1.51 5.70 27.95
CA ALA A 291 -1.75 4.81 26.81
C ALA A 291 -3.22 4.84 26.32
N ILE A 292 -4.20 4.93 27.22
CA ILE A 292 -5.63 5.10 26.85
C ILE A 292 -5.85 6.42 26.11
N VAL A 293 -5.31 7.53 26.61
CA VAL A 293 -5.47 8.84 25.98
C VAL A 293 -4.78 8.88 24.61
N ILE A 294 -3.55 8.34 24.55
CA ILE A 294 -2.78 8.23 23.29
C ILE A 294 -3.58 7.45 22.23
N GLY A 295 -4.12 6.29 22.61
CA GLY A 295 -4.94 5.48 21.71
C GLY A 295 -6.24 6.16 21.31
N THR A 296 -6.90 6.86 22.23
CA THR A 296 -8.14 7.62 21.94
C THR A 296 -7.90 8.67 20.86
N VAL A 297 -6.86 9.47 20.99
CA VAL A 297 -6.50 10.49 20.00
C VAL A 297 -6.12 9.84 18.68
N SER A 298 -5.36 8.73 18.70
CA SER A 298 -4.93 8.01 17.49
C SER A 298 -6.11 7.48 16.68
N GLY A 299 -7.12 6.91 17.31
CA GLY A 299 -8.31 6.40 16.65
C GLY A 299 -9.14 7.49 15.95
N LEU A 300 -9.19 8.70 16.51
CA LEU A 300 -9.82 9.86 15.87
C LEU A 300 -8.91 10.47 14.79
N LEU A 301 -7.60 10.55 15.05
CA LEU A 301 -6.63 11.18 14.18
C LEU A 301 -6.48 10.42 12.85
N VAL A 302 -6.52 9.08 12.85
CA VAL A 302 -6.47 8.30 11.61
C VAL A 302 -7.72 8.55 10.75
N CYS A 303 -8.91 8.65 11.35
CA CYS A 303 -10.14 8.99 10.63
C CYS A 303 -10.08 10.40 10.03
N PHE A 304 -9.60 11.37 10.81
CA PHE A 304 -9.38 12.74 10.34
C PHE A 304 -8.33 12.80 9.24
N GLY A 305 -7.22 12.08 9.39
CA GLY A 305 -6.10 12.08 8.45
C GLY A 305 -6.50 11.56 7.07
N VAL A 306 -7.19 10.42 7.00
CA VAL A 306 -7.70 9.87 5.74
C VAL A 306 -8.68 10.85 5.08
N TRP A 307 -9.60 11.43 5.85
CA TRP A 307 -10.51 12.45 5.33
C TRP A 307 -9.76 13.70 4.82
N LEU A 308 -8.78 14.19 5.57
CA LEU A 308 -7.98 15.36 5.19
C LEU A 308 -7.24 15.13 3.87
N LEU A 309 -6.58 13.98 3.73
CA LEU A 309 -5.84 13.61 2.52
C LEU A 309 -6.77 13.51 1.31
N ASP A 310 -7.85 12.74 1.41
CA ASP A 310 -8.75 12.48 0.29
C ASP A 310 -9.58 13.71 -0.10
N TYR A 311 -10.16 14.42 0.89
CA TYR A 311 -11.18 15.45 0.61
C TYR A 311 -10.66 16.89 0.63
N LYS A 312 -9.53 17.16 1.27
CA LYS A 312 -8.97 18.53 1.35
C LYS A 312 -7.68 18.65 0.57
N LEU A 313 -6.70 17.80 0.84
CA LEU A 313 -5.38 17.89 0.21
C LEU A 313 -5.36 17.22 -1.18
N ARG A 314 -6.34 16.36 -1.48
CA ARG A 314 -6.43 15.62 -2.75
C ARG A 314 -5.17 14.78 -3.03
N ILE A 315 -4.65 14.16 -1.98
CA ILE A 315 -3.52 13.24 -2.03
C ILE A 315 -4.06 11.82 -1.90
N ASP A 316 -3.75 10.97 -2.88
CA ASP A 316 -4.18 9.58 -2.92
C ASP A 316 -3.18 8.69 -2.17
N ASP A 317 -3.60 8.20 -1.01
CA ASP A 317 -2.88 7.25 -0.18
C ASP A 317 -3.65 5.92 -0.16
N PRO A 318 -3.23 4.92 -0.97
CA PRO A 318 -3.97 3.68 -1.17
C PRO A 318 -4.28 2.89 0.10
N VAL A 319 -3.37 2.84 1.06
CA VAL A 319 -3.50 1.99 2.25
C VAL A 319 -3.67 2.78 3.55
N GLY A 320 -3.58 4.12 3.50
CA GLY A 320 -3.68 4.97 4.68
C GLY A 320 -2.35 5.15 5.42
N ALA A 321 -1.22 4.89 4.76
CA ALA A 321 0.11 4.94 5.38
C ALA A 321 0.45 6.32 5.98
N VAL A 322 0.06 7.41 5.33
CA VAL A 322 0.32 8.77 5.82
C VAL A 322 -0.44 9.06 7.10
N ALA A 323 -1.73 8.73 7.14
CA ALA A 323 -2.55 8.94 8.33
C ALA A 323 -2.10 8.05 9.50
N VAL A 324 -1.71 6.81 9.23
CA VAL A 324 -1.22 5.86 10.22
C VAL A 324 0.17 6.26 10.72
N HIS A 325 1.14 6.46 9.83
CA HIS A 325 2.55 6.57 10.24
C HIS A 325 2.98 8.02 10.45
N PHE A 326 2.70 8.94 9.53
CA PHE A 326 3.13 10.33 9.69
C PHE A 326 2.37 11.04 10.82
N MET A 327 1.04 11.05 10.75
CA MET A 327 0.25 11.79 11.73
C MET A 327 0.33 11.19 13.13
N ASN A 328 0.31 9.87 13.24
CA ASN A 328 0.40 9.21 14.54
C ASN A 328 1.84 9.07 15.03
N GLY A 329 2.86 9.07 14.15
CA GLY A 329 4.25 9.21 14.55
C GLY A 329 4.54 10.57 15.18
N LEU A 330 4.02 11.64 14.56
CA LEU A 330 4.06 12.99 15.11
C LEU A 330 3.33 13.07 16.47
N TRP A 331 2.12 12.49 16.54
CA TRP A 331 1.34 12.46 17.78
C TRP A 331 2.06 11.68 18.88
N GLY A 332 2.61 10.51 18.60
CA GLY A 332 3.35 9.71 19.59
C GLY A 332 4.59 10.43 20.14
N THR A 333 5.33 11.10 19.27
CA THR A 333 6.48 11.92 19.67
C THR A 333 6.07 13.09 20.57
N LEU A 334 4.97 13.78 20.25
CA LEU A 334 4.40 14.82 21.14
C LEU A 334 3.90 14.22 22.45
N ALA A 335 3.26 13.05 22.40
CA ALA A 335 2.69 12.37 23.55
C ALA A 335 3.76 11.98 24.57
N THR A 336 4.98 11.69 24.15
CA THR A 336 6.13 11.51 25.06
C THR A 336 6.33 12.75 25.94
N GLY A 337 6.34 13.93 25.34
CA GLY A 337 6.48 15.20 26.08
C GLY A 337 5.29 15.53 26.98
N LEU A 338 4.11 14.94 26.73
CA LEU A 338 2.89 15.15 27.50
C LEU A 338 2.70 14.14 28.63
N PHE A 339 2.91 12.84 28.34
CA PHE A 339 2.48 11.72 29.16
C PHE A 339 3.61 10.90 29.80
N ALA A 340 4.87 11.27 29.60
CA ALA A 340 5.97 10.61 30.31
C ALA A 340 5.77 10.73 31.84
N THR A 341 6.06 9.65 32.57
CA THR A 341 5.93 9.61 34.04
C THR A 341 7.01 8.76 34.66
N LYS A 342 7.55 9.21 35.81
CA LYS A 342 8.50 8.44 36.62
C LYS A 342 7.89 7.22 37.31
N THR A 343 6.56 7.07 37.23
CA THR A 343 5.88 5.87 37.74
C THR A 343 6.01 4.67 36.81
N ALA A 344 6.35 4.91 35.53
CA ALA A 344 6.66 3.84 34.61
C ALA A 344 7.99 3.18 34.96
N PRO A 345 8.09 1.84 34.94
CA PRO A 345 9.30 1.11 35.33
C PRO A 345 10.51 1.52 34.49
N GLY A 346 11.59 1.97 35.15
CA GLY A 346 12.83 2.42 34.52
C GLY A 346 12.80 3.85 33.96
N SER A 347 11.70 4.58 34.10
CA SER A 347 11.58 5.96 33.60
C SER A 347 12.10 6.97 34.62
N GLU A 348 12.89 7.94 34.14
CA GLU A 348 13.33 9.12 34.90
C GLU A 348 12.66 10.42 34.41
N LEU A 349 11.74 10.30 33.42
CA LEU A 349 11.13 11.42 32.75
C LEU A 349 9.75 11.75 33.32
N ASN A 350 9.41 13.04 33.36
CA ASN A 350 8.05 13.51 33.55
C ASN A 350 7.65 14.45 32.40
N GLY A 351 6.53 14.18 31.80
CA GLY A 351 5.90 15.05 30.80
C GLY A 351 5.06 16.16 31.44
N LEU A 352 4.47 16.97 30.59
CA LEU A 352 3.71 18.16 31.01
C LEU A 352 2.58 17.80 32.00
N PHE A 353 1.81 16.74 31.72
CA PHE A 353 0.65 16.37 32.55
C PHE A 353 1.03 15.64 33.84
N TYR A 354 2.27 15.24 34.00
CA TYR A 354 2.80 14.61 35.19
C TYR A 354 3.80 15.52 35.96
N GLY A 355 3.65 16.84 35.76
CA GLY A 355 4.41 17.84 36.55
C GLY A 355 5.83 18.11 36.06
N GLY A 356 6.23 17.60 34.89
CA GLY A 356 7.56 17.84 34.30
C GLY A 356 7.73 19.21 33.61
N GLY A 357 6.66 20.00 33.55
CA GLY A 357 6.68 21.29 32.85
C GLY A 357 6.88 21.13 31.33
N PHE A 358 7.26 22.22 30.66
CA PHE A 358 7.44 22.25 29.21
C PHE A 358 8.79 21.75 28.71
N GLY A 359 9.73 21.36 29.60
CA GLY A 359 11.10 21.01 29.22
C GLY A 359 11.18 19.89 28.20
N LEU A 360 10.63 18.72 28.53
CA LEU A 360 10.62 17.57 27.64
C LEU A 360 9.80 17.84 26.36
N LEU A 361 8.60 18.42 26.51
CA LEU A 361 7.75 18.72 25.35
C LEU A 361 8.44 19.65 24.34
N LYS A 362 9.17 20.66 24.81
CA LYS A 362 9.95 21.55 23.94
C LYS A 362 11.02 20.78 23.16
N ILE A 363 11.71 19.86 23.80
CA ILE A 363 12.73 19.03 23.13
C ILE A 363 12.09 18.13 22.08
N GLN A 364 10.95 17.50 22.38
CA GLN A 364 10.20 16.68 21.41
C GLN A 364 9.75 17.51 20.19
N ILE A 365 9.27 18.74 20.39
CA ILE A 365 8.89 19.63 19.29
C ILE A 365 10.11 20.00 18.41
N ILE A 366 11.26 20.30 19.02
CA ILE A 366 12.50 20.59 18.28
C ILE A 366 12.89 19.39 17.43
N GLY A 367 12.88 18.18 18.00
CA GLY A 367 13.16 16.94 17.27
C GLY A 367 12.22 16.75 16.09
N ILE A 368 10.92 16.86 16.31
CA ILE A 368 9.91 16.77 15.24
C ILE A 368 10.22 17.73 14.09
N VAL A 369 10.44 19.00 14.38
CA VAL A 369 10.69 20.02 13.36
C VAL A 369 11.95 19.70 12.56
N CYS A 370 13.04 19.35 13.24
CA CYS A 370 14.33 19.10 12.59
C CYS A 370 14.32 17.80 11.77
N VAL A 371 13.74 16.72 12.30
CA VAL A 371 13.62 15.44 11.57
C VAL A 371 12.66 15.58 10.39
N CYS A 372 11.53 16.29 10.55
CA CYS A 372 10.65 16.61 9.42
C CYS A 372 11.36 17.44 8.34
N ALA A 373 12.14 18.45 8.72
CA ALA A 373 12.88 19.28 7.77
C ALA A 373 13.93 18.46 7.01
N TRP A 374 14.71 17.65 7.71
CA TRP A 374 15.68 16.72 7.11
C TRP A 374 15.02 15.77 6.11
N THR A 375 13.99 15.08 6.56
CA THR A 375 13.26 14.13 5.72
C THR A 375 12.63 14.81 4.50
N ALA A 376 11.97 15.95 4.70
CA ALA A 376 11.31 16.66 3.60
C ALA A 376 12.31 17.12 2.53
N VAL A 377 13.47 17.64 2.92
CA VAL A 377 14.49 18.08 1.97
C VAL A 377 15.10 16.89 1.23
N THR A 378 15.58 15.89 1.95
CA THR A 378 16.33 14.77 1.38
C THR A 378 15.47 13.87 0.50
N ILE A 379 14.24 13.55 0.92
CA ILE A 379 13.34 12.72 0.11
C ILE A 379 12.79 13.48 -1.10
N SER A 380 12.52 14.79 -0.98
CA SER A 380 12.11 15.61 -2.12
C SER A 380 13.21 15.69 -3.18
N LEU A 381 14.46 15.84 -2.75
CA LEU A 381 15.62 15.80 -3.65
C LEU A 381 15.73 14.44 -4.34
N THR A 382 15.59 13.36 -3.58
CA THR A 382 15.61 11.97 -4.10
C THR A 382 14.53 11.77 -5.17
N PHE A 383 13.27 12.10 -4.87
CA PHE A 383 12.19 11.95 -5.86
C PHE A 383 12.34 12.88 -7.06
N THR A 384 12.91 14.08 -6.88
CA THR A 384 13.19 15.00 -7.99
C THR A 384 14.22 14.40 -8.94
N ILE A 385 15.32 13.85 -8.42
CA ILE A 385 16.36 13.20 -9.22
C ILE A 385 15.78 11.98 -9.96
N ILE A 386 15.08 11.10 -9.26
CA ILE A 386 14.45 9.92 -9.86
C ILE A 386 13.48 10.33 -10.98
N LYS A 387 12.61 11.31 -10.71
CA LYS A 387 11.64 11.80 -11.69
C LYS A 387 12.29 12.39 -12.93
N ALA A 388 13.43 13.11 -12.76
CA ALA A 388 14.16 13.75 -13.85
C ALA A 388 14.98 12.75 -14.69
N THR A 389 15.38 11.60 -14.15
CA THR A 389 16.29 10.64 -14.80
C THR A 389 15.53 9.45 -15.39
N ILE A 390 14.96 8.60 -14.53
CA ILE A 390 14.30 7.33 -14.94
C ILE A 390 12.77 7.41 -14.94
N GLY A 391 12.21 8.51 -14.40
CA GLY A 391 10.77 8.68 -14.19
C GLY A 391 10.28 7.93 -12.94
N LEU A 392 9.32 8.51 -12.22
CA LEU A 392 8.83 7.95 -10.96
C LEU A 392 7.57 7.09 -11.15
N ARG A 393 6.70 7.46 -12.08
CA ARG A 393 5.41 6.82 -12.34
C ARG A 393 5.47 5.95 -13.59
N VAL A 394 4.76 4.85 -13.57
CA VAL A 394 4.51 3.99 -14.73
C VAL A 394 3.66 4.73 -15.77
N THR A 395 3.57 4.18 -16.97
CA THR A 395 2.67 4.71 -18.01
C THR A 395 1.21 4.48 -17.61
N GLU A 396 0.32 5.22 -18.23
CA GLU A 396 -1.10 5.11 -18.00
C GLU A 396 -1.65 3.72 -18.36
N GLU A 397 -1.17 3.15 -19.45
CA GLU A 397 -1.56 1.81 -19.88
C GLU A 397 -1.14 0.74 -18.86
N GLU A 398 0.08 0.81 -18.35
CA GLU A 398 0.58 -0.09 -17.30
C GLU A 398 -0.23 0.03 -16.01
N GLU A 399 -0.58 1.25 -15.58
CA GLU A 399 -1.41 1.46 -14.40
C GLU A 399 -2.83 0.91 -14.57
N ILE A 400 -3.42 1.02 -15.77
CA ILE A 400 -4.75 0.47 -16.09
C ILE A 400 -4.71 -1.05 -16.10
N ILE A 401 -3.69 -1.67 -16.70
CA ILE A 401 -3.54 -3.13 -16.76
C ILE A 401 -3.24 -3.70 -15.38
N GLY A 402 -2.40 -3.02 -14.61
CA GLY A 402 -1.82 -3.47 -13.34
C GLY A 402 -0.35 -3.84 -13.50
N LEU A 403 0.42 -3.72 -12.42
CA LEU A 403 1.87 -3.76 -12.46
C LEU A 403 2.46 -5.18 -12.45
N ASP A 404 1.67 -6.20 -12.13
CA ASP A 404 2.16 -7.58 -12.08
C ASP A 404 2.68 -8.05 -13.45
N GLY A 405 1.96 -7.75 -14.53
CA GLY A 405 2.37 -8.07 -15.89
C GLY A 405 3.56 -7.24 -16.39
N PRO A 406 3.42 -5.92 -16.49
CA PRO A 406 4.45 -5.04 -17.06
C PRO A 406 5.78 -5.08 -16.30
N GLU A 407 5.76 -5.07 -14.98
CA GLU A 407 6.97 -4.96 -14.16
C GLU A 407 7.61 -6.33 -13.84
N HIS A 408 6.82 -7.42 -13.80
CA HIS A 408 7.31 -8.74 -13.33
C HIS A 408 7.01 -9.90 -14.29
N GLY A 409 6.28 -9.68 -15.38
CA GLY A 409 5.89 -10.74 -16.31
C GLY A 409 4.87 -11.72 -15.72
N LEU A 410 4.16 -11.36 -14.64
CA LEU A 410 3.15 -12.20 -14.01
C LEU A 410 1.78 -11.96 -14.65
N THR A 411 1.12 -12.98 -15.16
CA THR A 411 -0.27 -12.86 -15.64
C THR A 411 -1.25 -12.67 -14.48
N SER A 412 -0.99 -13.28 -13.35
CA SER A 412 -1.73 -13.11 -12.10
C SER A 412 -0.92 -13.62 -10.92
N ALA A 413 -0.95 -12.88 -9.80
CA ALA A 413 -0.41 -13.37 -8.53
C ALA A 413 -1.24 -14.51 -7.93
N TYR A 414 -2.47 -14.72 -8.42
CA TYR A 414 -3.41 -15.74 -7.98
C TYR A 414 -3.61 -16.78 -9.08
N ALA A 415 -2.77 -17.82 -9.10
CA ALA A 415 -2.89 -18.93 -10.07
C ALA A 415 -4.24 -19.61 -9.95
N GLY A 416 -4.97 -19.74 -11.07
CA GLY A 416 -6.29 -20.36 -11.15
C GLY A 416 -7.47 -19.50 -10.69
N PHE A 417 -7.22 -18.30 -10.18
CA PHE A 417 -8.26 -17.32 -9.86
C PHE A 417 -8.17 -16.16 -10.83
N SER A 418 -9.16 -16.02 -11.70
CA SER A 418 -9.34 -14.78 -12.43
C SER A 418 -10.27 -13.87 -11.63
N MET A 419 -9.68 -12.90 -10.96
CA MET A 419 -10.45 -11.86 -10.26
C MET A 419 -10.73 -10.72 -11.22
N MET A 420 -12.01 -10.48 -11.49
CA MET A 420 -12.44 -9.25 -12.14
C MET A 420 -12.35 -8.11 -11.14
N ASP A 421 -11.39 -7.25 -11.29
CA ASP A 421 -11.42 -5.96 -10.61
C ASP A 421 -12.46 -5.05 -11.31
N ILE A 422 -13.72 -5.16 -10.84
CA ILE A 422 -14.86 -4.40 -11.38
C ILE A 422 -14.84 -2.96 -10.84
N SER A 423 -13.98 -2.67 -9.85
CA SER A 423 -13.95 -1.38 -9.20
C SER A 423 -13.07 -0.38 -9.97
N ASN A 424 -13.77 0.53 -10.64
CA ASN A 424 -13.29 1.86 -10.99
C ASN A 424 -12.17 2.02 -12.03
N THR A 425 -12.25 1.35 -13.17
CA THR A 425 -11.64 1.94 -14.35
C THR A 425 -12.60 2.96 -14.93
N MET A 426 -12.73 4.09 -14.28
CA MET A 426 -13.42 5.24 -14.82
C MET A 426 -12.49 5.98 -15.77
N ILE A 427 -12.78 5.81 -17.06
CA ILE A 427 -12.80 6.88 -18.07
C ILE A 427 -11.43 7.46 -18.43
N MET A 428 -10.97 7.02 -19.58
CA MET A 428 -10.32 7.94 -20.50
C MET A 428 -11.20 8.15 -21.71
N GLU A 429 -11.77 9.34 -21.80
CA GLU A 429 -12.19 9.89 -23.08
C GLU A 429 -10.93 10.26 -23.84
N GLU A 430 -10.59 9.49 -24.84
CA GLU A 430 -9.73 9.98 -25.90
C GLU A 430 -10.34 9.73 -27.26
N ASN A 431 -10.39 10.81 -28.00
CA ASN A 431 -10.84 10.90 -29.38
C ASN A 431 -10.08 9.92 -30.28
N ALA A 432 -10.65 8.78 -30.57
CA ALA A 432 -10.21 7.95 -31.67
C ALA A 432 -11.29 7.96 -32.75
N ASN A 433 -11.34 9.04 -33.48
CA ASN A 433 -11.86 9.04 -34.83
C ASN A 433 -10.81 8.38 -35.73
N THR A 434 -10.82 7.07 -35.83
CA THR A 434 -10.13 6.37 -36.90
C THR A 434 -11.14 5.51 -37.62
N VAL A 435 -11.44 5.92 -38.80
CA VAL A 435 -12.25 5.17 -39.80
C VAL A 435 -11.47 3.92 -40.17
N LEU A 436 -12.15 2.76 -40.11
CA LEU A 436 -11.64 1.48 -40.57
C LEU A 436 -11.32 1.54 -42.07
N GLY A 437 -10.05 1.41 -42.42
CA GLY A 437 -9.65 1.28 -43.82
C GLY A 437 -9.44 -0.18 -44.23
N GLU A 438 -9.71 -0.48 -45.48
CA GLU A 438 -9.40 -1.77 -46.15
C GLU A 438 -7.89 -2.13 -46.04
N GLU A 439 -7.05 -1.17 -45.75
CA GLU A 439 -5.59 -1.31 -45.63
C GLU A 439 -5.14 -2.21 -44.48
N ASP A 440 -5.90 -2.34 -43.39
CA ASP A 440 -5.50 -3.16 -42.24
C ASP A 440 -5.69 -4.66 -42.50
N TYR A 441 -6.63 -5.05 -43.35
CA TYR A 441 -6.78 -6.43 -43.76
C TYR A 441 -5.64 -6.86 -44.70
N GLU A 442 -5.16 -5.98 -45.55
CA GLU A 442 -4.05 -6.28 -46.45
C GLU A 442 -2.72 -6.51 -45.69
N ARG A 443 -2.52 -5.84 -44.58
CA ARG A 443 -1.30 -5.98 -43.72
C ARG A 443 -1.30 -7.22 -42.85
N ALA A 444 -2.43 -7.92 -42.69
CA ALA A 444 -2.51 -9.11 -41.85
C ALA A 444 -1.77 -10.32 -42.47
N SER A 445 -1.11 -11.12 -41.65
CA SER A 445 -0.43 -12.34 -42.10
C SER A 445 -1.40 -13.39 -42.66
N LYS A 446 -0.91 -14.29 -43.52
CA LYS A 446 -1.73 -15.38 -44.11
C LYS A 446 -2.44 -16.22 -43.02
N VAL A 447 -1.80 -16.45 -41.88
CA VAL A 447 -2.39 -17.20 -40.75
C VAL A 447 -3.51 -16.40 -40.08
N GLN A 448 -3.36 -15.09 -39.99
CA GLN A 448 -4.38 -14.19 -39.43
C GLN A 448 -5.57 -14.07 -40.37
N LYS A 449 -5.35 -13.95 -41.71
CA LYS A 449 -6.40 -13.93 -42.73
C LYS A 449 -7.19 -15.24 -42.76
N ALA A 450 -6.53 -16.39 -42.63
CA ALA A 450 -7.16 -17.70 -42.57
C ALA A 450 -7.99 -17.96 -41.29
N ALA A 451 -7.66 -17.26 -40.19
CA ALA A 451 -8.40 -17.36 -38.95
C ALA A 451 -9.52 -16.32 -38.79
N ALA A 452 -9.58 -15.35 -39.69
CA ALA A 452 -10.67 -14.37 -39.74
C ALA A 452 -11.96 -15.05 -40.15
N VAL A 453 -12.93 -15.11 -39.23
CA VAL A 453 -14.28 -15.58 -39.56
C VAL A 453 -14.97 -14.47 -40.33
N GLN A 454 -15.39 -14.74 -41.57
CA GLN A 454 -16.20 -13.82 -42.35
C GLN A 454 -17.49 -13.50 -41.59
N VAL A 455 -17.73 -12.21 -41.34
CA VAL A 455 -19.01 -11.76 -40.77
C VAL A 455 -20.05 -11.93 -41.88
N SER A 456 -20.87 -13.00 -41.81
CA SER A 456 -22.09 -13.05 -42.60
C SER A 456 -22.98 -11.88 -42.19
N LYS A 457 -23.63 -11.20 -43.16
CA LYS A 457 -24.67 -10.21 -42.88
C LYS A 457 -25.62 -10.80 -41.84
N ALA A 458 -25.95 -10.02 -40.81
CA ALA A 458 -27.00 -10.41 -39.89
C ALA A 458 -28.24 -10.79 -40.71
N PRO A 459 -28.86 -11.96 -40.50
CA PRO A 459 -30.11 -12.25 -41.15
C PRO A 459 -31.09 -11.12 -40.82
N ASP A 460 -31.99 -10.78 -41.78
CA ASP A 460 -33.03 -9.78 -41.56
C ASP A 460 -33.85 -10.19 -40.33
N LEU A 461 -33.48 -9.60 -39.17
CA LEU A 461 -34.07 -9.94 -37.89
C LEU A 461 -35.41 -9.25 -37.81
N VAL A 462 -36.47 -10.03 -37.67
CA VAL A 462 -37.84 -9.52 -37.54
C VAL A 462 -37.95 -8.62 -36.31
N PRO A 463 -38.44 -7.37 -36.40
CA PRO A 463 -38.35 -6.35 -35.34
C PRO A 463 -39.15 -6.63 -34.06
N THR A 464 -39.75 -7.78 -33.86
CA THR A 464 -40.72 -8.08 -32.80
C THR A 464 -40.24 -9.13 -31.77
N GLY A 465 -38.96 -9.50 -31.77
CA GLY A 465 -38.43 -10.52 -30.85
C GLY A 465 -37.43 -9.97 -29.85
N MET A 466 -37.35 -10.61 -28.70
CA MET A 466 -36.25 -10.39 -27.76
C MET A 466 -35.00 -11.14 -28.19
N TYR A 467 -33.85 -10.49 -28.10
CA TYR A 467 -32.55 -11.06 -28.47
C TYR A 467 -31.59 -11.10 -27.32
N LYS A 468 -30.84 -12.19 -27.19
CA LYS A 468 -29.68 -12.30 -26.35
C LYS A 468 -28.43 -12.03 -27.18
N VAL A 469 -27.70 -10.96 -26.86
CA VAL A 469 -26.42 -10.65 -27.49
C VAL A 469 -25.31 -11.06 -26.55
N VAL A 470 -24.39 -11.90 -27.01
CA VAL A 470 -23.24 -12.40 -26.26
C VAL A 470 -21.97 -11.81 -26.88
N ILE A 471 -21.23 -11.06 -26.12
CA ILE A 471 -19.98 -10.40 -26.54
C ILE A 471 -18.82 -11.00 -25.76
N ILE A 472 -17.84 -11.60 -26.45
CA ILE A 472 -16.61 -12.10 -25.84
C ILE A 472 -15.47 -11.20 -26.29
N ALA A 473 -14.80 -10.52 -25.34
CA ALA A 473 -13.77 -9.54 -25.63
C ALA A 473 -12.55 -9.69 -24.70
N LYS A 474 -11.48 -8.95 -25.01
CA LYS A 474 -10.34 -8.81 -24.08
C LYS A 474 -10.82 -8.13 -22.80
N LEU A 475 -10.35 -8.61 -21.65
CA LEU A 475 -10.69 -8.03 -20.34
C LEU A 475 -10.36 -6.53 -20.28
N THR A 476 -9.26 -6.11 -20.87
CA THR A 476 -8.80 -4.70 -20.94
C THR A 476 -9.75 -3.76 -21.67
N ARG A 477 -10.69 -4.29 -22.45
CA ARG A 477 -11.70 -3.49 -23.20
C ARG A 477 -13.08 -3.48 -22.54
N TYR A 478 -13.23 -4.15 -21.40
CA TYR A 478 -14.51 -4.28 -20.73
C TYR A 478 -15.16 -2.93 -20.38
N ASP A 479 -14.40 -1.98 -19.83
CA ASP A 479 -14.97 -0.70 -19.43
C ASP A 479 -15.44 0.16 -20.61
N LYS A 480 -14.68 0.14 -21.71
CA LYS A 480 -15.10 0.80 -22.95
C LYS A 480 -16.38 0.15 -23.50
N LEU A 481 -16.46 -1.18 -23.48
CA LEU A 481 -17.66 -1.91 -23.87
C LEU A 481 -18.84 -1.57 -22.95
N ARG A 482 -18.65 -1.58 -21.65
CA ARG A 482 -19.71 -1.24 -20.68
C ARG A 482 -20.26 0.17 -20.91
N LYS A 483 -19.37 1.17 -21.10
CA LYS A 483 -19.78 2.53 -21.42
C LYS A 483 -20.59 2.56 -22.72
N ALA A 484 -20.10 1.94 -23.79
CA ALA A 484 -20.79 1.90 -25.07
C ALA A 484 -22.17 1.22 -25.00
N MET A 485 -22.32 0.17 -24.18
CA MET A 485 -23.62 -0.47 -23.95
C MET A 485 -24.59 0.44 -23.19
N ASN A 486 -24.10 1.16 -22.17
CA ASN A 486 -24.93 2.14 -21.43
C ASN A 486 -25.36 3.30 -22.35
N ASP A 487 -24.47 3.78 -23.23
CA ASP A 487 -24.75 4.90 -24.15
C ASP A 487 -25.85 4.55 -25.19
N VAL A 488 -25.98 3.27 -25.55
CA VAL A 488 -27.07 2.80 -26.43
C VAL A 488 -28.33 2.38 -25.67
N GLY A 489 -28.36 2.59 -24.32
CA GLY A 489 -29.56 2.37 -23.52
C GLY A 489 -29.69 0.96 -22.91
N VAL A 490 -28.64 0.15 -22.91
CA VAL A 490 -28.63 -1.14 -22.21
C VAL A 490 -28.61 -0.92 -20.71
N THR A 491 -29.68 -1.36 -20.02
CA THR A 491 -29.84 -1.17 -18.56
C THR A 491 -29.36 -2.35 -17.71
N GLY A 492 -29.16 -3.52 -18.32
CA GLY A 492 -28.74 -4.74 -17.63
C GLY A 492 -27.78 -5.59 -18.45
N MET A 493 -26.71 -6.02 -17.82
CA MET A 493 -25.70 -6.90 -18.42
C MET A 493 -25.31 -7.99 -17.43
N THR A 494 -25.20 -9.23 -17.93
CA THR A 494 -24.55 -10.32 -17.18
C THR A 494 -23.11 -10.43 -17.66
N VAL A 495 -22.17 -10.38 -16.72
CA VAL A 495 -20.73 -10.38 -17.01
C VAL A 495 -20.08 -11.59 -16.39
N THR A 496 -19.39 -12.37 -17.21
CA THR A 496 -18.67 -13.58 -16.78
C THR A 496 -17.23 -13.50 -17.28
N GLN A 497 -16.29 -13.71 -16.41
CA GLN A 497 -14.91 -13.87 -16.83
C GLN A 497 -14.70 -15.27 -17.43
N VAL A 498 -14.02 -15.34 -18.55
CA VAL A 498 -13.75 -16.59 -19.26
C VAL A 498 -12.30 -16.65 -19.69
N MET A 499 -11.78 -17.86 -19.82
CA MET A 499 -10.45 -18.08 -20.38
C MET A 499 -10.59 -18.47 -21.84
N GLY A 500 -9.83 -17.79 -22.71
CA GLY A 500 -9.85 -18.04 -24.15
C GLY A 500 -8.52 -18.54 -24.67
N CYS A 501 -8.54 -19.58 -25.49
CA CYS A 501 -7.39 -20.08 -26.23
C CYS A 501 -7.57 -19.70 -27.71
N GLY A 502 -6.47 -19.32 -28.38
CA GLY A 502 -6.52 -18.92 -29.79
C GLY A 502 -5.14 -18.51 -30.32
N ILE A 503 -5.14 -17.89 -31.50
CA ILE A 503 -3.91 -17.51 -32.24
C ILE A 503 -3.08 -16.45 -31.49
N GLN A 504 -3.70 -15.68 -30.61
CA GLN A 504 -2.98 -14.76 -29.74
C GLN A 504 -2.23 -15.58 -28.67
N LYS A 505 -0.91 -15.71 -28.83
CA LYS A 505 -0.06 -16.18 -27.76
C LYS A 505 0.10 -15.04 -26.75
N GLY A 506 -0.10 -15.33 -25.46
CA GLY A 506 0.23 -14.41 -24.37
C GLY A 506 1.74 -14.10 -24.40
N ALA A 507 2.14 -13.01 -23.74
CA ALA A 507 3.55 -12.79 -23.43
C ALA A 507 4.04 -14.01 -22.65
N GLY A 508 5.18 -14.60 -23.08
CA GLY A 508 5.72 -15.79 -22.43
C GLY A 508 5.99 -15.51 -20.96
N GLU A 509 5.32 -16.23 -20.08
CA GLU A 509 5.61 -16.23 -18.65
C GLU A 509 6.91 -16.97 -18.41
N ARG A 510 7.72 -16.46 -17.46
CA ARG A 510 8.87 -17.20 -16.94
C ARG A 510 8.62 -17.56 -15.49
N TYR A 511 8.56 -18.86 -15.23
CA TYR A 511 8.56 -19.39 -13.88
C TYR A 511 9.88 -20.09 -13.61
N ARG A 512 10.65 -19.63 -12.61
CA ARG A 512 12.00 -20.16 -12.28
C ARG A 512 12.97 -20.22 -13.46
N GLY A 513 12.85 -19.23 -14.38
CA GLY A 513 13.71 -19.15 -15.57
C GLY A 513 13.25 -19.95 -16.79
N ALA A 514 12.23 -20.81 -16.65
CA ALA A 514 11.61 -21.54 -17.76
C ALA A 514 10.46 -20.74 -18.38
N GLU A 515 10.34 -20.73 -19.71
CA GLU A 515 9.19 -20.15 -20.39
C GLU A 515 7.95 -21.02 -20.15
N VAL A 516 6.86 -20.39 -19.69
CA VAL A 516 5.56 -21.04 -19.57
C VAL A 516 4.73 -20.60 -20.77
N ASP A 517 4.31 -21.53 -21.60
CA ASP A 517 3.38 -21.28 -22.69
C ASP A 517 2.02 -20.91 -22.11
N ALA A 518 1.65 -19.63 -22.15
CA ALA A 518 0.30 -19.18 -21.78
C ALA A 518 -0.69 -19.64 -22.86
N THR A 519 -1.31 -20.79 -22.63
CA THR A 519 -2.31 -21.38 -23.54
C THR A 519 -3.69 -20.74 -23.40
N LEU A 520 -3.95 -20.07 -22.29
CA LEU A 520 -5.26 -19.46 -21.98
C LEU A 520 -5.08 -17.96 -21.64
N LEU A 521 -5.85 -17.11 -22.30
CA LEU A 521 -5.86 -15.67 -22.05
C LEU A 521 -7.15 -15.25 -21.35
N PRO A 522 -7.10 -14.35 -20.35
CA PRO A 522 -8.29 -13.84 -19.70
C PRO A 522 -9.11 -12.99 -20.66
N LYS A 523 -10.40 -13.33 -20.77
CA LYS A 523 -11.42 -12.62 -21.58
C LYS A 523 -12.65 -12.38 -20.72
N VAL A 524 -13.50 -11.48 -21.20
CA VAL A 524 -14.81 -11.22 -20.60
C VAL A 524 -15.91 -11.65 -21.58
N LYS A 525 -16.92 -12.32 -21.05
CA LYS A 525 -18.17 -12.62 -21.76
C LYS A 525 -19.25 -11.70 -21.18
N VAL A 526 -19.79 -10.82 -22.00
CA VAL A 526 -20.90 -9.94 -21.66
C VAL A 526 -22.15 -10.42 -22.36
N GLU A 527 -23.21 -10.64 -21.62
CA GLU A 527 -24.51 -11.07 -22.13
C GLU A 527 -25.53 -9.98 -21.84
N VAL A 528 -26.23 -9.52 -22.87
CA VAL A 528 -27.31 -8.55 -22.76
C VAL A 528 -28.58 -9.11 -23.43
N ILE A 529 -29.72 -8.86 -22.79
CA ILE A 529 -31.03 -9.22 -23.37
C ILE A 529 -31.71 -7.92 -23.73
N VAL A 530 -32.13 -7.80 -25.00
CA VAL A 530 -32.74 -6.60 -25.56
C VAL A 530 -34.00 -6.92 -26.33
N GLY A 531 -35.02 -6.09 -26.18
CA GLY A 531 -36.28 -6.16 -26.95
C GLY A 531 -36.59 -4.86 -27.67
N ASN A 532 -36.29 -3.73 -27.05
CA ASN A 532 -36.62 -2.40 -27.58
C ASN A 532 -35.44 -1.68 -28.25
N ILE A 533 -34.23 -2.22 -28.11
CA ILE A 533 -33.01 -1.65 -28.70
C ILE A 533 -32.70 -2.46 -29.97
N PRO A 534 -32.54 -1.84 -31.14
CA PRO A 534 -32.09 -2.54 -32.34
C PRO A 534 -30.75 -3.24 -32.10
N VAL A 535 -30.65 -4.51 -32.44
CA VAL A 535 -29.45 -5.35 -32.24
C VAL A 535 -28.26 -4.76 -32.98
N GLU A 536 -28.50 -4.15 -34.16
CA GLU A 536 -27.51 -3.48 -34.97
C GLU A 536 -26.78 -2.37 -34.20
N ASN A 537 -27.53 -1.57 -33.41
CA ASN A 537 -26.95 -0.49 -32.59
C ASN A 537 -25.99 -1.06 -31.52
N ILE A 538 -26.34 -2.20 -30.94
CA ILE A 538 -25.49 -2.89 -29.96
C ILE A 538 -24.21 -3.43 -30.61
N ILE A 539 -24.37 -4.04 -31.80
CA ILE A 539 -23.24 -4.57 -32.57
C ILE A 539 -22.29 -3.45 -32.97
N GLU A 540 -22.81 -2.34 -33.50
CA GLU A 540 -21.98 -1.20 -33.89
C GLU A 540 -21.28 -0.52 -32.68
N ALA A 541 -22.00 -0.33 -31.57
CA ALA A 541 -21.41 0.20 -30.34
C ALA A 541 -20.30 -0.71 -29.80
N ALA A 542 -20.55 -2.03 -29.81
CA ALA A 542 -19.56 -3.01 -29.39
C ALA A 542 -18.33 -3.03 -30.32
N LYS A 543 -18.53 -3.03 -31.64
CA LYS A 543 -17.43 -2.95 -32.60
C LYS A 543 -16.58 -1.72 -32.36
N LYS A 544 -17.18 -0.54 -32.24
CA LYS A 544 -16.47 0.72 -32.00
C LYS A 544 -15.67 0.69 -30.67
N ALA A 545 -16.24 0.15 -29.60
CA ALA A 545 -15.59 0.07 -28.29
C ALA A 545 -14.44 -0.94 -28.23
N LEU A 546 -14.55 -2.04 -28.99
CA LEU A 546 -13.61 -3.17 -28.90
C LEU A 546 -12.47 -3.09 -29.92
N TYR A 547 -12.63 -2.32 -30.98
CA TYR A 547 -11.65 -2.26 -32.06
C TYR A 547 -10.29 -1.77 -31.61
N THR A 548 -9.23 -2.52 -31.98
CA THR A 548 -7.82 -2.18 -31.72
C THR A 548 -6.95 -2.19 -32.98
N GLY A 549 -7.53 -2.50 -34.17
CA GLY A 549 -6.75 -2.69 -35.39
C GLY A 549 -6.05 -4.05 -35.50
N HIS A 550 -6.25 -4.94 -34.52
CA HIS A 550 -5.64 -6.26 -34.51
C HIS A 550 -6.67 -7.38 -34.43
N ILE A 551 -6.38 -8.51 -35.12
CA ILE A 551 -7.22 -9.71 -35.04
C ILE A 551 -7.28 -10.24 -33.62
N GLY A 552 -8.48 -10.57 -33.12
CA GLY A 552 -8.72 -11.13 -31.80
C GLY A 552 -9.32 -10.15 -30.79
N ASP A 553 -9.86 -9.02 -31.23
CA ASP A 553 -10.50 -8.02 -30.38
C ASP A 553 -11.76 -8.52 -29.68
N GLY A 554 -12.53 -9.40 -30.34
CA GLY A 554 -13.71 -9.99 -29.74
C GLY A 554 -14.52 -10.84 -30.68
N LYS A 555 -15.60 -11.41 -30.17
CA LYS A 555 -16.64 -12.13 -30.91
C LYS A 555 -18.00 -11.70 -30.40
N ILE A 556 -18.97 -11.52 -31.32
CA ILE A 556 -20.34 -11.17 -30.98
C ILE A 556 -21.25 -12.27 -31.54
N PHE A 557 -22.14 -12.79 -30.71
CA PHE A 557 -23.14 -13.78 -31.08
C PHE A 557 -24.51 -13.23 -30.72
N VAL A 558 -25.49 -13.45 -31.62
CA VAL A 558 -26.87 -13.05 -31.42
C VAL A 558 -27.76 -14.28 -31.43
N TYR A 559 -28.57 -14.42 -30.38
CA TYR A 559 -29.53 -15.50 -30.23
C TYR A 559 -30.93 -14.94 -30.08
N LEU A 560 -31.94 -15.60 -30.65
CA LEU A 560 -33.34 -15.29 -30.41
C LEU A 560 -33.69 -15.75 -28.98
N SER A 561 -34.23 -14.84 -28.15
CA SER A 561 -34.68 -15.14 -26.80
C SER A 561 -36.19 -15.22 -26.76
N LEU A 562 -36.73 -16.30 -26.17
CA LEU A 562 -38.18 -16.57 -26.20
C LEU A 562 -38.92 -16.09 -24.95
N ILE A 563 -38.22 -15.83 -23.82
CA ILE A 563 -38.83 -15.46 -22.52
C ILE A 563 -37.95 -14.46 -21.80
N HIS A 564 -38.58 -13.43 -21.20
CA HIS A 564 -37.99 -12.47 -20.29
C HIS A 564 -38.81 -12.44 -18.98
N ILE A 565 -38.16 -12.64 -17.81
CA ILE A 565 -38.83 -12.76 -16.51
C ILE A 565 -39.15 -11.40 -15.87
N SER A 566 -38.75 -10.27 -16.44
CA SER A 566 -38.91 -8.92 -15.86
C SER A 566 -40.06 -8.12 -16.41
N GLU A 567 -41.05 -8.73 -17.06
CA GLU A 567 -42.32 -8.03 -17.26
C GLU A 567 -43.04 -7.85 -15.93
N PRO A 568 -43.66 -6.66 -15.66
CA PRO A 568 -44.51 -6.51 -14.51
C PRO A 568 -45.61 -7.56 -14.60
N THR A 569 -45.53 -8.58 -13.79
CA THR A 569 -46.44 -9.70 -13.75
C THR A 569 -47.87 -9.20 -13.59
N ARG A 570 -48.72 -9.40 -14.59
CA ARG A 570 -50.10 -9.65 -14.30
C ARG A 570 -50.13 -10.92 -13.42
N PRO A 571 -50.83 -10.93 -12.28
CA PRO A 571 -50.92 -12.12 -11.48
C PRO A 571 -51.49 -13.22 -12.37
N ILE A 572 -50.74 -14.32 -12.58
CA ILE A 572 -51.28 -15.55 -13.09
C ILE A 572 -52.17 -16.09 -12.01
N SER A 573 -53.47 -15.93 -12.15
CA SER A 573 -54.42 -16.65 -11.32
C SER A 573 -54.30 -18.12 -11.68
N ILE A 574 -53.75 -18.90 -10.72
CA ILE A 574 -53.84 -20.36 -10.74
C ILE A 574 -55.28 -20.76 -10.39
#